data_ef01025e2251e5159bec0d08b11dabf7
#
_entry.id   ef01025e2251e5159bec0d08b11dabf7
#
_cell.length_a   1.000
_cell.length_b   1.000
_cell.length_c   1.000
_cell.angle_alpha   90.00
_cell.angle_beta   90.00
_cell.angle_gamma   90.00
#
_symmetry.space_group_name_H-M   'P 1'
#
loop_
_entity.id
_entity.type
_entity.pdbx_description
1 polymer ?
#
loop_
_entity_poly.entity_id
_entity_poly.type
_entity_poly.pdbx_seq_one_letter_code
_entity_poly.pdbx_strand_id
1 'polypeptide(L)'
;MGKDLRGRECGTGLSQRKDKQYSARFVTKSGKRVEKYFDTLPEARNWLADAKYQDAHNAFQVSSDITVDQWFEHWMTKIVADLAPNTRRNYRERYEKNIRPVIGSMRITDVKPMHCKEIFHQMYDRYAGSTIRQAYIAMGTMFRAAVMNDVIRKHPMDGVRYHKPVKEAKAIRFLTIKETQQFLNAAKDTSDYFQYALVLETGLRTGELIGLTWDAIDWDKRTLTINKTMESRYKQQEWRAGPPKTASSYRTIPLTGSAYQILEELYQQRLVRKVDPALPETLPYLDRRTGRTATLVMRDLVFINKRTGRPIKNSSYDTNIYKICHRCGITPFSMHALRHTYATRAIEGGMPPKVLQKLLGHASIKTTMDTYVHVTDDALERAVRQFEENKRIP
;
A
#
# COMPACT_ATOMS: atom_id res chain seq x y z
N MET A 1 17.05 -25.97 51.87
CA MET A 1 15.86 -25.11 51.99
C MET A 1 16.25 -23.85 52.75
N GLY A 2 15.66 -22.69 52.38
CA GLY A 2 15.93 -21.45 53.07
C GLY A 2 15.21 -21.39 54.42
N LYS A 3 15.84 -20.78 55.43
CA LYS A 3 15.32 -20.69 56.80
C LYS A 3 15.04 -19.24 57.18
N ASP A 4 14.15 -19.01 58.12
CA ASP A 4 13.98 -17.72 58.80
C ASP A 4 15.06 -17.48 59.88
N LEU A 5 15.09 -16.30 60.47
CA LEU A 5 16.07 -15.92 61.51
C LEU A 5 15.91 -16.76 62.82
N ARG A 6 14.80 -17.53 62.95
CA ARG A 6 14.54 -18.43 64.08
C ARG A 6 14.81 -19.89 63.70
N GLY A 7 15.40 -20.15 62.51
CA GLY A 7 15.74 -21.49 62.06
C GLY A 7 14.60 -22.31 61.44
N ARG A 8 13.38 -21.74 61.29
CA ARG A 8 12.21 -22.41 60.70
C ARG A 8 12.31 -22.40 59.18
N GLU A 9 11.83 -23.46 58.54
CA GLU A 9 11.86 -23.58 57.09
C GLU A 9 10.87 -22.64 56.40
N CYS A 10 11.35 -21.84 55.45
CA CYS A 10 10.55 -20.92 54.64
C CYS A 10 10.03 -21.57 53.35
N GLY A 11 10.74 -22.58 52.85
CA GLY A 11 10.49 -23.23 51.55
C GLY A 11 11.63 -23.05 50.56
N THR A 12 11.57 -23.74 49.42
CA THR A 12 12.58 -23.70 48.37
C THR A 12 12.54 -22.36 47.63
N GLY A 13 13.68 -21.65 47.62
CA GLY A 13 13.78 -20.33 46.99
C GLY A 13 13.37 -19.14 47.88
N LEU A 14 13.08 -19.42 49.18
CA LEU A 14 12.70 -18.41 50.14
C LEU A 14 13.68 -18.40 51.34
N SER A 15 14.05 -17.23 51.83
CA SER A 15 14.88 -17.09 53.04
C SER A 15 14.59 -15.73 53.68
N GLN A 16 14.78 -15.66 55.04
CA GLN A 16 14.71 -14.37 55.71
C GLN A 16 16.09 -13.76 55.83
N ARG A 17 16.19 -12.48 55.54
CA ARG A 17 17.43 -11.69 55.64
C ARG A 17 17.61 -11.11 57.03
N LYS A 18 18.82 -10.61 57.32
CA LYS A 18 19.15 -9.98 58.60
C LYS A 18 18.30 -8.69 58.88
N ASP A 19 17.84 -8.01 57.81
CA ASP A 19 16.95 -6.88 57.87
C ASP A 19 15.46 -7.22 58.10
N LYS A 20 15.20 -8.50 58.40
CA LYS A 20 13.88 -9.12 58.66
C LYS A 20 13.00 -9.28 57.41
N GLN A 21 13.40 -8.78 56.23
CA GLN A 21 12.64 -9.00 54.99
C GLN A 21 12.85 -10.44 54.49
N TYR A 22 11.84 -10.95 53.74
CA TYR A 22 11.90 -12.24 53.10
C TYR A 22 12.34 -12.09 51.67
N SER A 23 13.39 -12.80 51.27
CA SER A 23 13.87 -12.95 49.89
C SER A 23 13.15 -14.11 49.23
N ALA A 24 12.55 -13.91 48.07
CA ALA A 24 12.00 -14.91 47.19
C ALA A 24 12.82 -14.95 45.90
N ARG A 25 13.37 -16.10 45.53
CA ARG A 25 14.24 -16.24 44.36
C ARG A 25 14.00 -17.54 43.60
N PHE A 26 14.13 -17.48 42.27
CA PHE A 26 14.16 -18.65 41.42
C PHE A 26 14.96 -18.35 40.14
N VAL A 27 15.29 -19.42 39.39
CA VAL A 27 15.93 -19.29 38.09
C VAL A 27 14.86 -19.58 37.04
N THR A 28 14.69 -18.67 36.09
CA THR A 28 13.74 -18.80 34.97
C THR A 28 14.20 -19.93 34.02
N LYS A 29 13.29 -20.41 33.15
CA LYS A 29 13.62 -21.37 32.08
C LYS A 29 14.70 -20.83 31.13
N SER A 30 14.82 -19.50 30.98
CA SER A 30 15.90 -18.85 30.20
C SER A 30 17.23 -18.76 30.94
N GLY A 31 17.36 -19.27 32.16
CA GLY A 31 18.59 -19.21 32.96
C GLY A 31 18.77 -17.91 33.73
N LYS A 32 17.86 -16.94 33.67
CA LYS A 32 17.96 -15.67 34.39
C LYS A 32 17.52 -15.88 35.84
N ARG A 33 18.39 -15.44 36.78
CA ARG A 33 18.04 -15.42 38.21
C ARG A 33 17.18 -14.20 38.52
N VAL A 34 16.01 -14.43 39.16
CA VAL A 34 15.09 -13.40 39.61
C VAL A 34 14.97 -13.46 41.10
N GLU A 35 15.06 -12.33 41.79
CA GLU A 35 14.96 -12.19 43.24
C GLU A 35 14.12 -10.94 43.57
N LYS A 36 13.23 -11.09 44.60
CA LYS A 36 12.41 -9.99 45.11
C LYS A 36 12.26 -10.10 46.60
N TYR A 37 12.08 -8.96 47.28
CA TYR A 37 12.01 -8.85 48.74
C TYR A 37 10.62 -8.48 49.18
N PHE A 38 10.19 -8.98 50.34
CA PHE A 38 8.84 -8.82 50.91
C PHE A 38 8.92 -8.71 52.42
N ASP A 39 7.95 -8.01 53.01
CA ASP A 39 7.89 -7.83 54.46
C ASP A 39 7.34 -9.04 55.15
N THR A 40 6.53 -9.87 54.47
CA THR A 40 5.93 -11.05 55.05
C THR A 40 6.22 -12.33 54.24
N LEU A 41 6.30 -13.49 54.95
CA LEU A 41 6.52 -14.79 54.31
C LEU A 41 5.36 -15.22 53.37
N PRO A 42 4.06 -14.96 53.71
CA PRO A 42 2.98 -15.28 52.79
C PRO A 42 3.05 -14.51 51.47
N GLU A 43 3.37 -13.23 51.51
CA GLU A 43 3.58 -12.46 50.26
C GLU A 43 4.68 -12.98 49.42
N ALA A 44 5.83 -13.32 50.02
CA ALA A 44 6.97 -13.92 49.34
C ALA A 44 6.62 -15.29 48.69
N ARG A 45 5.82 -16.12 49.37
CA ARG A 45 5.32 -17.41 48.85
C ARG A 45 4.38 -17.22 47.68
N ASN A 46 3.38 -16.37 47.82
CA ASN A 46 2.42 -16.08 46.75
C ASN A 46 3.11 -15.56 45.50
N TRP A 47 4.00 -14.58 45.67
CA TRP A 47 4.76 -14.05 44.52
C TRP A 47 5.63 -15.13 43.89
N LEU A 48 6.32 -15.99 44.66
CA LEU A 48 7.17 -17.03 44.11
C LEU A 48 6.35 -18.10 43.35
N ALA A 49 5.18 -18.46 43.85
CA ALA A 49 4.26 -19.38 43.18
C ALA A 49 3.76 -18.77 41.83
N ASP A 50 3.30 -17.54 41.88
CA ASP A 50 2.86 -16.83 40.67
C ASP A 50 3.98 -16.64 39.67
N ALA A 51 5.17 -16.25 40.11
CA ALA A 51 6.34 -16.07 39.26
C ALA A 51 6.78 -17.38 38.58
N LYS A 52 6.79 -18.50 39.32
CA LYS A 52 7.07 -19.81 38.74
C LYS A 52 5.98 -20.29 37.78
N TYR A 53 4.72 -20.06 38.11
CA TYR A 53 3.60 -20.35 37.20
C TYR A 53 3.71 -19.56 35.89
N GLN A 54 3.99 -18.26 35.98
CA GLN A 54 4.19 -17.39 34.83
C GLN A 54 5.39 -17.81 33.97
N ASP A 55 6.51 -18.21 34.57
CA ASP A 55 7.68 -18.73 33.87
C ASP A 55 7.40 -20.07 33.19
N ALA A 56 6.69 -20.98 33.89
CA ALA A 56 6.27 -22.26 33.33
C ALA A 56 5.40 -22.11 32.07
N HIS A 57 4.58 -21.04 32.00
CA HIS A 57 3.68 -20.76 30.90
C HIS A 57 4.22 -19.67 29.95
N ASN A 58 5.55 -19.48 29.89
CA ASN A 58 6.24 -18.46 29.09
C ASN A 58 5.76 -17.00 29.36
N ALA A 59 5.06 -16.77 30.48
CA ALA A 59 4.53 -15.48 30.83
C ALA A 59 5.55 -14.55 31.50
N PHE A 60 6.71 -15.08 31.93
CA PHE A 60 7.74 -14.31 32.66
C PHE A 60 8.80 -13.65 31.76
N GLN A 61 8.86 -14.03 30.47
CA GLN A 61 9.91 -13.56 29.56
C GLN A 61 9.62 -12.20 28.88
N VAL A 62 8.49 -11.57 29.17
CA VAL A 62 8.06 -10.34 28.50
C VAL A 62 8.37 -9.10 29.36
N SER A 63 9.63 -8.93 29.75
CA SER A 63 10.11 -7.57 30.07
C SER A 63 11.09 -7.15 28.97
N SER A 64 10.58 -6.78 27.83
CA SER A 64 11.44 -6.14 26.85
C SER A 64 11.61 -4.68 27.27
N ASP A 65 12.80 -4.31 27.70
CA ASP A 65 13.18 -2.91 27.92
C ASP A 65 13.32 -2.14 26.61
N ILE A 66 12.97 -2.75 25.48
CA ILE A 66 13.06 -2.15 24.16
C ILE A 66 12.02 -1.04 24.00
N THR A 67 12.42 0.04 23.34
CA THR A 67 11.52 1.13 22.97
C THR A 67 10.70 0.76 21.73
N VAL A 68 9.62 1.52 21.51
CA VAL A 68 8.83 1.39 20.28
C VAL A 68 9.68 1.68 19.03
N ASP A 69 10.61 2.64 19.10
CA ASP A 69 11.56 2.94 18.01
C ASP A 69 12.44 1.71 17.67
N GLN A 70 12.99 1.05 18.68
CA GLN A 70 13.83 -0.15 18.49
C GLN A 70 13.02 -1.31 17.90
N TRP A 71 11.80 -1.51 18.40
CA TRP A 71 10.90 -2.52 17.84
C TRP A 71 10.51 -2.20 16.40
N PHE A 72 10.18 -0.95 16.10
CA PHE A 72 9.83 -0.54 14.74
C PHE A 72 10.95 -0.83 13.74
N GLU A 73 12.20 -0.50 14.07
CA GLU A 73 13.32 -0.79 13.18
C GLU A 73 13.56 -2.31 13.01
N HIS A 74 13.44 -3.08 14.08
CA HIS A 74 13.47 -4.53 13.98
C HIS A 74 12.35 -5.08 13.09
N TRP A 75 11.12 -4.62 13.30
CA TRP A 75 9.96 -5.01 12.51
C TRP A 75 10.13 -4.67 11.03
N MET A 76 10.60 -3.46 10.72
CA MET A 76 10.84 -2.99 9.35
C MET A 76 11.93 -3.77 8.62
N THR A 77 12.96 -4.21 9.32
CA THR A 77 14.14 -4.86 8.71
C THR A 77 14.04 -6.38 8.69
N LYS A 78 13.35 -7.01 9.64
CA LYS A 78 13.30 -8.47 9.80
C LYS A 78 11.93 -9.07 9.49
N ILE A 79 10.83 -8.39 9.86
CA ILE A 79 9.50 -8.99 9.78
C ILE A 79 8.77 -8.60 8.50
N VAL A 80 8.87 -7.33 8.10
CA VAL A 80 8.19 -6.82 6.89
C VAL A 80 9.16 -6.48 5.76
N ALA A 81 10.36 -7.07 5.78
CA ALA A 81 11.38 -6.87 4.76
C ALA A 81 10.90 -7.21 3.35
N ASP A 82 10.08 -8.25 3.23
CA ASP A 82 9.56 -8.79 1.95
C ASP A 82 8.35 -8.05 1.41
N LEU A 83 7.79 -7.10 2.17
CA LEU A 83 6.67 -6.30 1.68
C LEU A 83 7.09 -5.38 0.54
N ALA A 84 6.12 -5.10 -0.34
CA ALA A 84 6.33 -4.16 -1.44
C ALA A 84 6.92 -2.84 -0.93
N PRO A 85 7.98 -2.30 -1.58
CA PRO A 85 8.70 -1.12 -1.11
C PRO A 85 7.82 0.10 -0.85
N ASN A 86 6.73 0.29 -1.61
CA ASN A 86 5.77 1.37 -1.36
C ASN A 86 5.00 1.17 -0.05
N THR A 87 4.67 -0.08 0.30
CA THR A 87 4.04 -0.40 1.59
C THR A 87 5.00 -0.09 2.73
N ARG A 88 6.25 -0.54 2.61
CA ARG A 88 7.30 -0.25 3.61
C ARG A 88 7.55 1.25 3.78
N ARG A 89 7.63 1.99 2.66
CA ARG A 89 7.77 3.45 2.68
C ARG A 89 6.59 4.11 3.40
N ASN A 90 5.36 3.69 3.10
CA ASN A 90 4.18 4.23 3.76
C ASN A 90 4.17 3.95 5.26
N TYR A 91 4.56 2.73 5.68
CA TYR A 91 4.69 2.40 7.09
C TYR A 91 5.72 3.29 7.78
N ARG A 92 6.91 3.45 7.19
CA ARG A 92 7.96 4.32 7.74
C ARG A 92 7.51 5.77 7.80
N GLU A 93 6.90 6.30 6.75
CA GLU A 93 6.42 7.67 6.72
C GLU A 93 5.32 7.93 7.77
N ARG A 94 4.38 7.00 7.94
CA ARG A 94 3.34 7.12 8.98
C ARG A 94 3.94 7.00 10.37
N TYR A 95 4.88 6.12 10.56
CA TYR A 95 5.59 5.98 11.82
C TYR A 95 6.36 7.25 12.20
N GLU A 96 7.27 7.69 11.36
CA GLU A 96 8.14 8.84 11.62
C GLU A 96 7.35 10.14 11.85
N LYS A 97 6.30 10.38 11.04
CA LYS A 97 5.55 11.64 11.12
C LYS A 97 4.48 11.68 12.21
N ASN A 98 3.85 10.55 12.49
CA ASN A 98 2.63 10.53 13.30
C ASN A 98 2.74 9.69 14.58
N ILE A 99 3.47 8.57 14.56
CA ILE A 99 3.51 7.61 15.67
C ILE A 99 4.71 7.88 16.58
N ARG A 100 5.89 7.99 15.99
CA ARG A 100 7.14 8.21 16.69
C ARG A 100 7.13 9.40 17.65
N PRO A 101 6.60 10.59 17.30
CA PRO A 101 6.61 11.74 18.20
C PRO A 101 5.87 11.52 19.52
N VAL A 102 4.90 10.58 19.54
CA VAL A 102 4.05 10.32 20.73
C VAL A 102 4.57 9.15 21.56
N ILE A 103 4.95 8.05 20.89
CA ILE A 103 5.28 6.81 21.61
C ILE A 103 6.68 6.24 21.29
N GLY A 104 7.43 6.83 20.37
CA GLY A 104 8.69 6.24 19.87
C GLY A 104 9.70 5.93 20.96
N SER A 105 9.90 6.84 21.90
CA SER A 105 10.85 6.71 23.03
C SER A 105 10.30 5.88 24.19
N MET A 106 9.00 5.56 24.21
CA MET A 106 8.40 4.78 25.29
C MET A 106 8.86 3.31 25.21
N ARG A 107 8.94 2.63 26.35
CA ARG A 107 9.04 1.18 26.36
C ARG A 107 7.79 0.60 25.72
N ILE A 108 7.96 -0.39 24.86
CA ILE A 108 6.82 -0.96 24.13
C ILE A 108 5.78 -1.59 25.06
N THR A 109 6.22 -2.10 26.21
CA THR A 109 5.35 -2.65 27.27
C THR A 109 4.49 -1.62 27.96
N ASP A 110 4.89 -0.35 27.95
CA ASP A 110 4.20 0.75 28.64
C ASP A 110 3.17 1.45 27.76
N VAL A 111 3.13 1.09 26.47
CA VAL A 111 2.16 1.64 25.52
C VAL A 111 0.76 1.15 25.88
N LYS A 112 -0.13 2.09 26.17
CA LYS A 112 -1.55 1.86 26.51
C LYS A 112 -2.48 2.34 25.38
N PRO A 113 -3.74 1.86 25.34
CA PRO A 113 -4.72 2.31 24.36
C PRO A 113 -4.91 3.83 24.31
N MET A 114 -4.74 4.52 25.43
CA MET A 114 -4.84 5.98 25.49
C MET A 114 -3.76 6.68 24.65
N HIS A 115 -2.54 6.18 24.64
CA HIS A 115 -1.44 6.72 23.82
C HIS A 115 -1.73 6.53 22.33
N CYS A 116 -2.33 5.39 21.96
CA CYS A 116 -2.74 5.13 20.58
C CYS A 116 -3.88 6.06 20.14
N LYS A 117 -4.85 6.34 21.02
CA LYS A 117 -5.93 7.29 20.73
C LYS A 117 -5.41 8.71 20.55
N GLU A 118 -4.44 9.13 21.35
CA GLU A 118 -3.80 10.44 21.25
C GLU A 118 -3.17 10.68 19.88
N ILE A 119 -2.49 9.66 19.32
CA ILE A 119 -1.92 9.74 17.97
C ILE A 119 -3.01 10.06 16.94
N PHE A 120 -4.15 9.37 16.99
CA PHE A 120 -5.25 9.63 16.06
C PHE A 120 -5.91 10.97 16.29
N HIS A 121 -6.04 11.40 17.56
CA HIS A 121 -6.59 12.71 17.91
C HIS A 121 -5.77 13.83 17.26
N GLN A 122 -4.44 13.77 17.38
CA GLN A 122 -3.54 14.73 16.74
C GLN A 122 -3.58 14.70 15.19
N MET A 123 -4.09 13.61 14.61
CA MET A 123 -4.19 13.46 13.15
C MET A 123 -5.51 13.99 12.58
N TYR A 124 -6.59 14.11 13.37
CA TYR A 124 -7.94 14.40 12.84
C TYR A 124 -8.01 15.73 12.09
N ASP A 125 -7.40 16.77 12.61
CA ASP A 125 -7.48 18.11 12.01
C ASP A 125 -6.52 18.30 10.84
N ARG A 126 -5.46 17.46 10.77
CA ARG A 126 -4.33 17.64 9.83
C ARG A 126 -4.41 16.74 8.62
N TYR A 127 -5.03 15.57 8.72
CA TYR A 127 -4.95 14.54 7.69
C TYR A 127 -6.31 14.05 7.22
N ALA A 128 -6.36 13.64 5.94
CA ALA A 128 -7.52 12.96 5.38
C ALA A 128 -7.71 11.57 6.03
N GLY A 129 -8.96 11.10 6.09
CA GLY A 129 -9.31 9.81 6.69
C GLY A 129 -8.55 8.60 6.11
N SER A 130 -8.16 8.65 4.83
CA SER A 130 -7.30 7.63 4.21
C SER A 130 -5.90 7.58 4.81
N THR A 131 -5.32 8.72 5.16
CA THR A 131 -4.00 8.83 5.81
C THR A 131 -4.05 8.31 7.24
N ILE A 132 -5.12 8.66 7.98
CA ILE A 132 -5.35 8.16 9.34
C ILE A 132 -5.51 6.64 9.32
N ARG A 133 -6.27 6.11 8.35
CA ARG A 133 -6.40 4.66 8.16
C ARG A 133 -5.05 3.97 7.89
N GLN A 134 -4.18 4.59 7.12
CA GLN A 134 -2.82 4.04 6.88
C GLN A 134 -2.00 3.98 8.17
N ALA A 135 -2.05 5.02 9.01
CA ALA A 135 -1.38 5.01 10.32
C ALA A 135 -1.97 3.92 11.24
N TYR A 136 -3.31 3.77 11.25
CA TYR A 136 -4.00 2.72 12.00
C TYR A 136 -3.53 1.33 11.59
N ILE A 137 -3.46 1.06 10.28
CA ILE A 137 -2.99 -0.24 9.75
C ILE A 137 -1.51 -0.46 10.09
N ALA A 138 -0.65 0.55 9.91
CA ALA A 138 0.78 0.44 10.21
C ALA A 138 1.01 0.10 11.69
N MET A 139 0.36 0.84 12.58
CA MET A 139 0.47 0.65 14.02
C MET A 139 -0.12 -0.70 14.46
N GLY A 140 -1.29 -1.07 13.92
CA GLY A 140 -1.95 -2.34 14.23
C GLY A 140 -1.13 -3.55 13.78
N THR A 141 -0.50 -3.50 12.61
CA THR A 141 0.36 -4.60 12.12
C THR A 141 1.67 -4.69 12.90
N MET A 142 2.26 -3.57 13.26
CA MET A 142 3.49 -3.51 14.07
C MET A 142 3.27 -4.11 15.47
N PHE A 143 2.22 -3.70 16.18
CA PHE A 143 1.93 -4.23 17.52
C PHE A 143 1.44 -5.67 17.49
N ARG A 144 0.71 -6.08 16.44
CA ARG A 144 0.35 -7.50 16.26
C ARG A 144 1.59 -8.37 16.13
N ALA A 145 2.57 -7.93 15.36
CA ALA A 145 3.84 -8.63 15.27
C ALA A 145 4.56 -8.69 16.63
N ALA A 146 4.47 -7.64 17.45
CA ALA A 146 5.03 -7.63 18.79
C ALA A 146 4.35 -8.66 19.72
N VAL A 147 3.03 -8.80 19.61
CA VAL A 147 2.29 -9.84 20.35
C VAL A 147 2.67 -11.24 19.87
N MET A 148 2.73 -11.46 18.55
CA MET A 148 3.05 -12.77 17.97
C MET A 148 4.49 -13.23 18.24
N ASN A 149 5.39 -12.30 18.56
CA ASN A 149 6.78 -12.59 18.93
C ASN A 149 7.03 -12.44 20.44
N ASP A 150 5.98 -12.49 21.26
CA ASP A 150 6.04 -12.41 22.73
C ASP A 150 6.80 -11.19 23.29
N VAL A 151 6.88 -10.11 22.51
CA VAL A 151 7.49 -8.83 22.93
C VAL A 151 6.56 -8.04 23.85
N ILE A 152 5.24 -8.17 23.64
CA ILE A 152 4.17 -7.63 24.51
C ILE A 152 3.05 -8.66 24.66
N ARG A 153 2.35 -8.63 25.78
CA ARG A 153 1.25 -9.58 26.09
C ARG A 153 -0.08 -9.16 25.49
N LYS A 154 -0.36 -7.87 25.46
CA LYS A 154 -1.63 -7.32 24.98
C LYS A 154 -1.38 -6.34 23.87
N HIS A 155 -2.27 -6.37 22.88
CA HIS A 155 -2.21 -5.46 21.77
C HIS A 155 -2.68 -4.06 22.20
N PRO A 156 -1.83 -3.01 22.16
CA PRO A 156 -2.19 -1.69 22.67
C PRO A 156 -3.34 -1.02 21.92
N MET A 157 -3.68 -1.53 20.73
CA MET A 157 -4.79 -1.00 19.95
C MET A 157 -6.11 -1.76 20.16
N ASP A 158 -6.16 -2.74 21.07
CA ASP A 158 -7.42 -3.41 21.37
C ASP A 158 -8.44 -2.42 21.93
N GLY A 159 -9.61 -2.38 21.28
CA GLY A 159 -10.66 -1.40 21.61
C GLY A 159 -10.38 0.04 21.13
N VAL A 160 -9.25 0.31 20.47
CA VAL A 160 -8.98 1.62 19.86
C VAL A 160 -9.69 1.69 18.52
N ARG A 161 -10.62 2.62 18.41
CA ARG A 161 -11.28 2.96 17.14
C ARG A 161 -10.83 4.35 16.72
N TYR A 162 -10.62 4.55 15.44
CA TYR A 162 -10.43 5.89 14.88
C TYR A 162 -11.71 6.32 14.19
N HIS A 163 -12.08 7.57 14.34
CA HIS A 163 -13.17 8.17 13.60
C HIS A 163 -12.67 8.63 12.25
N LYS A 164 -13.38 8.27 11.19
CA LYS A 164 -13.13 8.91 9.89
C LYS A 164 -13.61 10.36 10.03
N PRO A 165 -12.72 11.36 9.78
CA PRO A 165 -13.23 12.72 9.68
C PRO A 165 -14.31 12.72 8.59
N VAL A 166 -15.47 13.33 8.92
CA VAL A 166 -16.58 13.50 7.97
C VAL A 166 -16.18 14.61 6.98
N LYS A 167 -15.15 14.35 6.22
CA LYS A 167 -14.91 15.11 4.99
C LYS A 167 -15.67 14.36 3.93
N GLU A 168 -16.58 15.06 3.25
CA GLU A 168 -17.27 14.52 2.09
C GLU A 168 -16.27 13.75 1.22
N ALA A 169 -16.61 12.50 0.90
CA ALA A 169 -15.80 11.73 -0.02
C ALA A 169 -15.75 12.53 -1.33
N LYS A 170 -14.56 13.03 -1.69
CA LYS A 170 -14.42 13.71 -2.98
C LYS A 170 -14.92 12.76 -4.05
N ALA A 171 -15.92 13.18 -4.81
CA ALA A 171 -16.43 12.45 -5.95
C ALA A 171 -15.26 12.04 -6.86
N ILE A 172 -15.31 10.81 -7.37
CA ILE A 172 -14.28 10.32 -8.27
C ILE A 172 -14.33 11.16 -9.53
N ARG A 173 -13.24 11.87 -9.82
CA ARG A 173 -13.13 12.72 -11.00
C ARG A 173 -13.01 11.86 -12.26
N PHE A 174 -13.92 12.05 -13.20
CA PHE A 174 -13.82 11.62 -14.59
C PHE A 174 -14.21 12.79 -15.51
N LEU A 175 -13.85 12.72 -16.77
CA LEU A 175 -14.11 13.79 -17.73
C LEU A 175 -15.43 13.52 -18.44
N THR A 176 -16.22 14.57 -18.66
CA THR A 176 -17.36 14.54 -19.59
C THR A 176 -16.86 14.36 -21.03
N ILE A 177 -17.75 14.02 -21.96
CA ILE A 177 -17.38 13.92 -23.40
C ILE A 177 -16.77 15.23 -23.88
N LYS A 178 -17.42 16.36 -23.54
CA LYS A 178 -16.95 17.71 -23.90
C LYS A 178 -15.57 18.01 -23.32
N GLU A 179 -15.36 17.75 -22.03
CA GLU A 179 -14.05 17.95 -21.39
C GLU A 179 -12.96 17.06 -22.00
N THR A 180 -13.29 15.80 -22.32
CA THR A 180 -12.35 14.88 -22.99
C THR A 180 -11.88 15.43 -24.33
N GLN A 181 -12.83 15.92 -25.15
CA GLN A 181 -12.55 16.54 -26.45
C GLN A 181 -11.69 17.79 -26.30
N GLN A 182 -12.09 18.69 -25.38
CA GLN A 182 -11.34 19.92 -25.11
C GLN A 182 -9.91 19.64 -24.65
N PHE A 183 -9.76 18.67 -23.74
CA PHE A 183 -8.46 18.25 -23.22
C PHE A 183 -7.57 17.68 -24.32
N LEU A 184 -8.09 16.71 -25.11
CA LEU A 184 -7.32 16.07 -26.17
C LEU A 184 -6.92 17.09 -27.26
N ASN A 185 -7.82 17.99 -27.64
CA ASN A 185 -7.51 19.06 -28.60
C ASN A 185 -6.39 19.98 -28.08
N ALA A 186 -6.44 20.37 -26.80
CA ALA A 186 -5.40 21.19 -26.18
C ALA A 186 -4.08 20.42 -25.93
N ALA A 187 -4.13 19.08 -25.84
CA ALA A 187 -2.97 18.23 -25.66
C ALA A 187 -2.29 17.85 -26.98
N LYS A 188 -2.92 18.02 -28.14
CA LYS A 188 -2.52 17.48 -29.44
C LYS A 188 -1.07 17.78 -29.81
N ASP A 189 -0.62 19.00 -29.54
CA ASP A 189 0.73 19.45 -29.87
C ASP A 189 1.75 19.19 -28.73
N THR A 190 1.36 18.46 -27.69
CA THR A 190 2.25 18.12 -26.58
C THR A 190 2.92 16.77 -26.79
N SER A 191 4.08 16.59 -26.16
CA SER A 191 4.80 15.31 -26.20
C SER A 191 4.04 14.14 -25.55
N ASP A 192 3.01 14.45 -24.75
CA ASP A 192 2.30 13.46 -23.93
C ASP A 192 0.91 13.11 -24.48
N TYR A 193 0.55 13.66 -25.66
CA TYR A 193 -0.76 13.43 -26.28
C TYR A 193 -1.12 11.94 -26.41
N PHE A 194 -0.21 11.16 -27.00
CA PHE A 194 -0.45 9.74 -27.24
C PHE A 194 -0.62 8.93 -25.95
N GLN A 195 0.07 9.34 -24.89
CA GLN A 195 -0.06 8.70 -23.57
C GLN A 195 -1.47 8.93 -23.01
N TYR A 196 -1.97 10.14 -23.09
CA TYR A 196 -3.31 10.47 -22.62
C TYR A 196 -4.38 9.77 -23.45
N ALA A 197 -4.26 9.82 -24.77
CA ALA A 197 -5.17 9.15 -25.69
C ALA A 197 -5.19 7.63 -25.47
N LEU A 198 -4.02 6.99 -25.32
CA LEU A 198 -3.94 5.54 -25.07
C LEU A 198 -4.56 5.13 -23.74
N VAL A 199 -4.41 5.94 -22.68
CA VAL A 199 -5.06 5.64 -21.39
C VAL A 199 -6.57 5.77 -21.49
N LEU A 200 -7.10 6.71 -22.25
CA LEU A 200 -8.53 6.87 -22.51
C LEU A 200 -9.11 5.70 -23.31
N GLU A 201 -8.30 5.02 -24.14
CA GLU A 201 -8.70 3.87 -24.96
C GLU A 201 -8.52 2.52 -24.27
N THR A 202 -7.63 2.43 -23.27
CA THR A 202 -7.22 1.14 -22.69
C THR A 202 -7.44 1.03 -21.17
N GLY A 203 -7.61 2.15 -20.50
CA GLY A 203 -7.72 2.20 -19.05
C GLY A 203 -6.44 1.77 -18.31
N LEU A 204 -5.26 1.85 -18.93
CA LEU A 204 -3.98 1.53 -18.29
C LEU A 204 -3.74 2.36 -17.03
N ARG A 205 -3.13 1.75 -15.99
CA ARG A 205 -2.58 2.52 -14.86
C ARG A 205 -1.32 3.27 -15.31
N THR A 206 -1.05 4.42 -14.72
CA THR A 206 0.15 5.21 -15.06
C THR A 206 1.44 4.38 -15.03
N GLY A 207 1.62 3.53 -14.02
CA GLY A 207 2.80 2.67 -13.95
C GLY A 207 2.84 1.57 -15.02
N GLU A 208 1.70 1.06 -15.46
CA GLU A 208 1.57 0.12 -16.57
C GLU A 208 1.92 0.80 -17.91
N LEU A 209 1.44 2.04 -18.10
CA LEU A 209 1.77 2.87 -19.25
C LEU A 209 3.28 3.16 -19.33
N ILE A 210 3.89 3.59 -18.22
CA ILE A 210 5.33 3.91 -18.17
C ILE A 210 6.18 2.67 -18.46
N GLY A 211 5.76 1.51 -17.95
CA GLY A 211 6.47 0.25 -18.13
C GLY A 211 6.10 -0.51 -19.42
N LEU A 212 5.31 0.10 -20.30
CA LEU A 212 4.88 -0.53 -21.54
C LEU A 212 6.05 -0.65 -22.51
N THR A 213 6.27 -1.86 -23.01
CA THR A 213 7.32 -2.20 -23.97
C THR A 213 6.72 -2.71 -25.28
N TRP A 214 7.45 -2.61 -26.37
CA TRP A 214 6.97 -3.01 -27.69
C TRP A 214 6.69 -4.49 -27.81
N ASP A 215 7.42 -5.34 -27.08
CA ASP A 215 7.18 -6.79 -27.00
C ASP A 215 5.86 -7.19 -26.34
N ALA A 216 5.20 -6.25 -25.68
CA ALA A 216 3.89 -6.47 -25.05
C ALA A 216 2.71 -6.35 -26.04
N ILE A 217 2.96 -5.93 -27.28
CA ILE A 217 1.95 -5.72 -28.32
C ILE A 217 1.99 -6.89 -29.31
N ASP A 218 0.88 -7.60 -29.42
CA ASP A 218 0.66 -8.60 -30.47
C ASP A 218 -0.14 -7.92 -31.59
N TRP A 219 0.57 -7.60 -32.67
CA TRP A 219 0.03 -6.85 -33.81
C TRP A 219 -1.00 -7.65 -34.61
N ASP A 220 -0.78 -8.97 -34.74
CA ASP A 220 -1.69 -9.86 -35.47
C ASP A 220 -3.01 -10.06 -34.75
N LYS A 221 -2.94 -10.30 -33.43
CA LYS A 221 -4.13 -10.45 -32.59
C LYS A 221 -4.74 -9.14 -32.13
N ARG A 222 -4.07 -8.02 -32.39
CA ARG A 222 -4.45 -6.68 -31.90
C ARG A 222 -4.68 -6.68 -30.39
N THR A 223 -3.71 -7.18 -29.63
CA THR A 223 -3.81 -7.25 -28.18
C THR A 223 -2.60 -6.62 -27.50
N LEU A 224 -2.83 -6.18 -26.27
CA LEU A 224 -1.81 -5.61 -25.39
C LEU A 224 -1.72 -6.41 -24.10
N THR A 225 -0.54 -6.92 -23.77
CA THR A 225 -0.28 -7.71 -22.56
C THR A 225 0.33 -6.85 -21.46
N ILE A 226 -0.34 -6.76 -20.33
CA ILE A 226 0.12 -6.04 -19.13
C ILE A 226 0.75 -7.05 -18.17
N ASN A 227 2.07 -7.10 -18.10
CA ASN A 227 2.84 -8.02 -17.26
C ASN A 227 3.87 -7.33 -16.38
N LYS A 228 4.05 -6.03 -16.54
CA LYS A 228 5.01 -5.22 -15.79
C LYS A 228 4.48 -3.82 -15.50
N THR A 229 5.05 -3.17 -14.51
CA THR A 229 4.77 -1.79 -14.13
C THR A 229 6.07 -1.10 -13.75
N MET A 230 6.15 0.19 -13.98
CA MET A 230 7.33 0.98 -13.67
C MET A 230 6.97 2.26 -12.93
N GLU A 231 7.82 2.66 -11.99
CA GLU A 231 7.66 3.89 -11.22
C GLU A 231 8.99 4.56 -10.94
N SER A 232 9.00 5.89 -10.83
CA SER A 232 10.16 6.64 -10.37
C SER A 232 10.15 6.80 -8.85
N ARG A 233 11.31 6.67 -8.21
CA ARG A 233 11.51 6.96 -6.80
C ARG A 233 11.92 8.41 -6.61
N TYR A 234 11.04 9.22 -6.07
CA TYR A 234 11.22 10.67 -5.99
C TYR A 234 12.51 11.13 -5.28
N LYS A 235 12.87 10.50 -4.16
CA LYS A 235 14.05 10.92 -3.39
C LYS A 235 15.38 10.35 -3.91
N GLN A 236 15.36 9.24 -4.63
CA GLN A 236 16.57 8.53 -5.07
C GLN A 236 16.85 8.71 -6.55
N GLN A 237 15.98 9.40 -7.28
CA GLN A 237 16.02 9.53 -8.75
C GLN A 237 16.13 8.21 -9.51
N GLU A 238 15.82 7.11 -8.85
CA GLU A 238 15.89 5.76 -9.36
C GLU A 238 14.58 5.33 -10.01
N TRP A 239 14.70 4.52 -11.05
CA TRP A 239 13.60 3.81 -11.67
C TRP A 239 13.48 2.41 -11.08
N ARG A 240 12.24 1.97 -10.90
CA ARG A 240 11.94 0.64 -10.45
C ARG A 240 10.91 0.02 -11.38
N ALA A 241 11.28 -1.12 -11.99
CA ALA A 241 10.36 -2.02 -12.63
C ALA A 241 9.89 -3.10 -11.64
N GLY A 242 8.69 -3.62 -11.85
CA GLY A 242 8.17 -4.70 -11.02
C GLY A 242 6.97 -5.37 -11.65
N PRO A 243 6.53 -6.49 -11.07
CA PRO A 243 5.31 -7.14 -11.51
C PRO A 243 4.10 -6.26 -11.16
N PRO A 244 2.97 -6.44 -11.85
CA PRO A 244 1.71 -5.87 -11.43
C PRO A 244 1.38 -6.24 -9.97
N LYS A 245 0.68 -5.34 -9.28
CA LYS A 245 0.45 -5.44 -7.82
C LYS A 245 -0.28 -6.72 -7.38
N THR A 246 -1.17 -7.24 -8.24
CA THR A 246 -1.99 -8.41 -7.96
C THR A 246 -1.97 -9.36 -9.14
N ALA A 247 -2.28 -10.65 -8.93
CA ALA A 247 -2.40 -11.64 -10.00
C ALA A 247 -3.42 -11.21 -11.06
N SER A 248 -4.54 -10.60 -10.68
CA SER A 248 -5.57 -10.08 -11.58
C SER A 248 -5.10 -8.90 -12.44
N SER A 249 -3.99 -8.26 -12.08
CA SER A 249 -3.40 -7.18 -12.87
C SER A 249 -2.59 -7.67 -14.06
N TYR A 250 -2.17 -8.96 -14.06
CA TYR A 250 -1.66 -9.62 -15.27
C TYR A 250 -2.84 -9.89 -16.21
N ARG A 251 -2.83 -9.29 -17.36
CA ARG A 251 -3.95 -9.40 -18.31
C ARG A 251 -3.50 -9.09 -19.73
N THR A 252 -4.20 -9.65 -20.67
CA THR A 252 -4.13 -9.27 -22.08
C THR A 252 -5.46 -8.61 -22.44
N ILE A 253 -5.41 -7.43 -22.99
CA ILE A 253 -6.57 -6.64 -23.40
C ILE A 253 -6.62 -6.52 -24.92
N PRO A 254 -7.77 -6.68 -25.57
CA PRO A 254 -7.95 -6.35 -26.97
C PRO A 254 -7.81 -4.83 -27.16
N LEU A 255 -7.22 -4.43 -28.27
CA LEU A 255 -7.07 -3.03 -28.65
C LEU A 255 -8.28 -2.57 -29.46
N THR A 256 -8.80 -1.37 -29.14
CA THR A 256 -9.74 -0.66 -30.02
C THR A 256 -9.00 -0.25 -31.30
N GLY A 257 -9.75 0.06 -32.36
CA GLY A 257 -9.15 0.60 -33.60
C GLY A 257 -8.31 1.85 -33.34
N SER A 258 -8.81 2.77 -32.48
CA SER A 258 -8.09 3.98 -32.10
C SER A 258 -6.80 3.68 -31.33
N ALA A 259 -6.86 2.75 -30.34
CA ALA A 259 -5.65 2.35 -29.60
C ALA A 259 -4.59 1.71 -30.50
N TYR A 260 -5.03 0.89 -31.45
CA TYR A 260 -4.15 0.27 -32.43
C TYR A 260 -3.46 1.33 -33.32
N GLN A 261 -4.23 2.28 -33.88
CA GLN A 261 -3.68 3.38 -34.69
C GLN A 261 -2.67 4.24 -33.92
N ILE A 262 -2.97 4.56 -32.65
CA ILE A 262 -2.04 5.30 -31.77
C ILE A 262 -0.71 4.55 -31.65
N LEU A 263 -0.77 3.23 -31.39
CA LEU A 263 0.44 2.42 -31.23
C LEU A 263 1.19 2.25 -32.55
N GLU A 264 0.48 2.10 -33.67
CA GLU A 264 1.07 2.01 -35.00
C GLU A 264 1.81 3.31 -35.38
N GLU A 265 1.20 4.47 -35.15
CA GLU A 265 1.85 5.76 -35.39
C GLU A 265 3.11 5.93 -34.53
N LEU A 266 3.04 5.57 -33.26
CA LEU A 266 4.19 5.59 -32.36
C LEU A 266 5.29 4.63 -32.80
N TYR A 267 4.93 3.47 -33.36
CA TYR A 267 5.89 2.48 -33.88
C TYR A 267 6.61 3.04 -35.09
N GLN A 268 5.90 3.70 -36.04
CA GLN A 268 6.52 4.38 -37.18
C GLN A 268 7.47 5.49 -36.73
N GLN A 269 7.05 6.29 -35.73
CA GLN A 269 7.93 7.31 -35.14
C GLN A 269 9.17 6.70 -34.48
N ARG A 270 9.09 5.49 -33.91
CA ARG A 270 10.22 4.75 -33.34
C ARG A 270 11.26 4.39 -34.41
N LEU A 271 10.83 3.91 -35.58
CA LEU A 271 11.70 3.49 -36.68
C LEU A 271 12.62 4.61 -37.19
N VAL A 272 12.14 5.86 -37.14
CA VAL A 272 12.91 7.04 -37.58
C VAL A 272 13.63 7.75 -36.43
N ARG A 273 13.48 7.25 -35.19
CA ARG A 273 14.06 7.86 -33.99
C ARG A 273 15.55 7.49 -33.88
N LYS A 274 16.41 8.49 -33.82
CA LYS A 274 17.80 8.33 -33.37
C LYS A 274 17.76 8.21 -31.83
N VAL A 275 17.75 7.00 -31.29
CA VAL A 275 17.92 6.76 -29.85
C VAL A 275 19.41 6.84 -29.59
N ASP A 276 19.80 7.65 -28.61
CA ASP A 276 21.18 7.69 -28.14
C ASP A 276 21.54 6.29 -27.56
N PRO A 277 22.48 5.56 -28.16
CA PRO A 277 22.88 4.23 -27.68
C PRO A 277 23.55 4.26 -26.29
N ALA A 278 23.86 5.43 -25.76
CA ALA A 278 24.47 5.60 -24.44
C ALA A 278 23.48 5.40 -23.25
N LEU A 279 22.21 5.07 -23.49
CA LEU A 279 21.18 4.97 -22.44
C LEU A 279 20.41 3.64 -22.37
N PRO A 280 20.99 2.46 -22.54
CA PRO A 280 20.31 1.22 -22.22
C PRO A 280 20.49 0.92 -20.73
N GLU A 281 19.71 1.56 -19.87
CA GLU A 281 19.58 1.09 -18.51
C GLU A 281 18.66 -0.12 -18.52
N THR A 282 19.08 -1.21 -17.88
CA THR A 282 18.28 -2.39 -17.65
C THR A 282 17.86 -2.44 -16.19
N LEU A 283 16.59 -2.76 -15.93
CA LEU A 283 16.05 -2.89 -14.57
C LEU A 283 15.66 -4.35 -14.31
N PRO A 284 16.26 -5.02 -13.34
CA PRO A 284 15.82 -6.33 -12.92
C PRO A 284 14.49 -6.25 -12.19
N TYR A 285 13.60 -7.23 -12.39
CA TYR A 285 12.38 -7.41 -11.65
C TYR A 285 12.02 -8.89 -11.48
N LEU A 286 11.32 -9.23 -10.41
CA LEU A 286 10.79 -10.57 -10.20
C LEU A 286 9.42 -10.68 -10.91
N ASP A 287 9.32 -11.52 -11.94
CA ASP A 287 8.03 -11.88 -12.50
C ASP A 287 7.33 -12.88 -11.57
N ARG A 288 6.30 -12.41 -10.88
CA ARG A 288 5.55 -13.23 -9.91
C ARG A 288 4.77 -14.38 -10.54
N ARG A 289 4.51 -14.33 -11.83
CA ARG A 289 3.82 -15.40 -12.56
C ARG A 289 4.75 -16.59 -12.80
N THR A 290 5.99 -16.32 -13.16
CA THR A 290 6.99 -17.34 -13.49
C THR A 290 7.92 -17.66 -12.33
N GLY A 291 7.97 -16.82 -11.29
CA GLY A 291 8.92 -16.91 -10.18
C GLY A 291 10.37 -16.60 -10.59
N ARG A 292 10.61 -16.13 -11.83
CA ARG A 292 11.94 -15.86 -12.36
C ARG A 292 12.26 -14.37 -12.36
N THR A 293 13.53 -14.05 -12.19
CA THR A 293 14.03 -12.70 -12.43
C THR A 293 14.08 -12.44 -13.93
N ALA A 294 13.44 -11.36 -14.36
CA ALA A 294 13.47 -10.85 -15.72
C ALA A 294 14.10 -9.46 -15.73
N THR A 295 14.50 -9.00 -16.92
CA THR A 295 15.11 -7.69 -17.10
C THR A 295 14.26 -6.83 -18.03
N LEU A 296 13.91 -5.63 -17.59
CA LEU A 296 13.29 -4.62 -18.44
C LEU A 296 14.39 -3.80 -19.12
N VAL A 297 14.40 -3.82 -20.46
CA VAL A 297 15.30 -2.97 -21.26
C VAL A 297 14.58 -1.67 -21.55
N MET A 298 15.05 -0.55 -21.00
CA MET A 298 14.34 0.75 -21.07
C MET A 298 14.27 1.34 -22.47
N ARG A 299 15.22 1.03 -23.34
CA ARG A 299 15.19 1.45 -24.78
C ARG A 299 13.98 0.89 -25.52
N ASP A 300 13.43 -0.23 -25.07
CA ASP A 300 12.29 -0.90 -25.71
C ASP A 300 10.94 -0.39 -25.17
N LEU A 301 10.96 0.62 -24.31
CA LEU A 301 9.74 1.30 -23.85
C LEU A 301 9.03 2.01 -24.99
N VAL A 302 7.70 1.91 -25.00
CA VAL A 302 6.85 2.64 -25.95
C VAL A 302 6.97 4.15 -25.73
N PHE A 303 6.97 4.57 -24.47
CA PHE A 303 6.99 5.98 -24.09
C PHE A 303 8.28 6.40 -23.39
N ILE A 304 9.05 7.25 -24.06
CA ILE A 304 10.27 7.84 -23.53
C ILE A 304 10.30 9.34 -23.80
N ASN A 305 11.04 10.05 -23.00
CA ASN A 305 11.33 11.46 -23.27
C ASN A 305 12.20 11.56 -24.53
N LYS A 306 11.69 12.22 -25.57
CA LYS A 306 12.34 12.31 -26.89
C LYS A 306 13.72 12.96 -26.84
N ARG A 307 14.01 13.81 -25.83
CA ARG A 307 15.29 14.50 -25.66
C ARG A 307 16.33 13.68 -24.91
N THR A 308 15.90 12.93 -23.88
CA THR A 308 16.81 12.25 -22.96
C THR A 308 16.84 10.72 -23.15
N GLY A 309 15.91 10.16 -23.92
CA GLY A 309 15.74 8.71 -24.07
C GLY A 309 15.23 8.00 -22.79
N ARG A 310 15.01 8.74 -21.71
CA ARG A 310 14.62 8.19 -20.40
C ARG A 310 13.11 8.09 -20.25
N PRO A 311 12.61 7.21 -19.36
CA PRO A 311 11.20 7.15 -19.03
C PRO A 311 10.67 8.47 -18.47
N ILE A 312 9.38 8.74 -18.65
CA ILE A 312 8.71 9.94 -18.15
C ILE A 312 8.17 9.66 -16.74
N LYS A 313 8.47 10.54 -15.78
CA LYS A 313 8.01 10.39 -14.39
C LYS A 313 6.49 10.57 -14.27
N ASN A 314 5.85 9.83 -13.35
CA ASN A 314 4.42 10.00 -13.06
C ASN A 314 4.03 11.46 -12.79
N SER A 315 4.82 12.15 -11.96
CA SER A 315 4.58 13.56 -11.61
C SER A 315 4.67 14.51 -12.80
N SER A 316 5.43 14.15 -13.85
CA SER A 316 5.53 14.96 -15.05
C SER A 316 4.21 14.96 -15.83
N TYR A 317 3.56 13.78 -15.95
CA TYR A 317 2.24 13.68 -16.57
C TYR A 317 1.20 14.54 -15.84
N ASP A 318 1.12 14.43 -14.52
CA ASP A 318 0.15 15.21 -13.73
C ASP A 318 0.44 16.72 -13.83
N THR A 319 1.72 17.12 -13.82
CA THR A 319 2.10 18.52 -14.01
C THR A 319 1.71 19.05 -15.40
N ASN A 320 1.90 18.25 -16.45
CA ASN A 320 1.53 18.64 -17.81
C ASN A 320 0.01 18.66 -18.01
N ILE A 321 -0.72 17.69 -17.44
CA ILE A 321 -2.20 17.72 -17.39
C ILE A 321 -2.67 19.03 -16.74
N TYR A 322 -2.11 19.41 -15.60
CA TYR A 322 -2.47 20.66 -14.92
C TYR A 322 -2.29 21.88 -15.84
N LYS A 323 -1.17 21.98 -16.55
CA LYS A 323 -0.90 23.07 -17.50
C LYS A 323 -1.90 23.08 -18.68
N ILE A 324 -2.22 21.88 -19.21
CA ILE A 324 -3.19 21.73 -20.31
C ILE A 324 -4.58 22.15 -19.84
N CYS A 325 -5.02 21.68 -18.66
CA CYS A 325 -6.31 22.05 -18.09
C CYS A 325 -6.45 23.56 -17.90
N HIS A 326 -5.41 24.24 -17.43
CA HIS A 326 -5.40 25.70 -17.31
C HIS A 326 -5.57 26.39 -18.65
N ARG A 327 -4.93 25.89 -19.71
CA ARG A 327 -5.05 26.48 -21.06
C ARG A 327 -6.45 26.34 -21.67
N CYS A 328 -7.12 25.20 -21.39
CA CYS A 328 -8.46 24.95 -21.99
C CYS A 328 -9.62 25.16 -21.00
N GLY A 329 -9.38 25.70 -19.81
CA GLY A 329 -10.43 26.04 -18.85
C GLY A 329 -11.14 24.87 -18.21
N ILE A 330 -10.47 23.70 -18.11
CA ILE A 330 -11.00 22.50 -17.48
C ILE A 330 -10.47 22.39 -16.04
N THR A 331 -11.33 21.95 -15.12
CA THR A 331 -10.89 21.64 -13.75
C THR A 331 -9.74 20.62 -13.77
N PRO A 332 -8.59 20.91 -13.12
CA PRO A 332 -7.43 20.04 -13.12
C PRO A 332 -7.73 18.64 -12.58
N PHE A 333 -7.08 17.64 -13.16
CA PHE A 333 -7.22 16.25 -12.79
C PHE A 333 -5.85 15.53 -12.86
N SER A 334 -5.77 14.26 -12.45
CA SER A 334 -4.56 13.44 -12.54
C SER A 334 -4.68 12.39 -13.64
N MET A 335 -3.55 11.77 -14.03
CA MET A 335 -3.54 10.63 -14.96
C MET A 335 -4.56 9.54 -14.60
N HIS A 336 -4.81 9.33 -13.32
CA HIS A 336 -5.75 8.32 -12.87
C HIS A 336 -7.21 8.64 -13.25
N ALA A 337 -7.55 9.92 -13.40
CA ALA A 337 -8.87 10.33 -13.85
C ALA A 337 -9.16 9.94 -15.31
N LEU A 338 -8.13 9.86 -16.19
CA LEU A 338 -8.31 9.34 -17.55
C LEU A 338 -8.75 7.87 -17.55
N ARG A 339 -8.15 7.07 -16.68
CA ARG A 339 -8.59 5.67 -16.47
C ARG A 339 -10.01 5.59 -15.89
N HIS A 340 -10.38 6.49 -14.99
CA HIS A 340 -11.76 6.58 -14.50
C HIS A 340 -12.70 6.96 -15.64
N THR A 341 -12.30 7.90 -16.50
CA THR A 341 -13.07 8.28 -17.68
C THR A 341 -13.29 7.09 -18.62
N TYR A 342 -12.24 6.33 -18.96
CA TYR A 342 -12.37 5.10 -19.75
C TYR A 342 -13.41 4.17 -19.14
N ALA A 343 -13.31 3.90 -17.84
CA ALA A 343 -14.18 2.94 -17.19
C ALA A 343 -15.65 3.43 -17.09
N THR A 344 -15.85 4.71 -16.83
CA THR A 344 -17.19 5.32 -16.86
C THR A 344 -17.80 5.22 -18.25
N ARG A 345 -17.04 5.57 -19.30
CA ARG A 345 -17.50 5.44 -20.69
C ARG A 345 -17.80 4.02 -21.11
N ALA A 346 -16.99 3.05 -20.64
CA ALA A 346 -17.24 1.64 -20.91
C ALA A 346 -18.60 1.17 -20.31
N ILE A 347 -18.88 1.55 -19.07
CA ILE A 347 -20.18 1.23 -18.42
C ILE A 347 -21.33 1.95 -19.12
N GLU A 348 -21.20 3.24 -19.43
CA GLU A 348 -22.20 4.01 -20.16
C GLU A 348 -22.46 3.45 -21.58
N GLY A 349 -21.45 2.86 -22.20
CA GLY A 349 -21.53 2.15 -23.47
C GLY A 349 -22.06 0.70 -23.36
N GLY A 350 -22.54 0.28 -22.18
CA GLY A 350 -23.16 -1.02 -21.98
C GLY A 350 -22.18 -2.16 -21.71
N MET A 351 -20.89 -1.89 -21.46
CA MET A 351 -19.92 -2.94 -21.14
C MET A 351 -20.27 -3.60 -19.80
N PRO A 352 -20.44 -4.93 -19.74
CA PRO A 352 -20.73 -5.62 -18.49
C PRO A 352 -19.65 -5.35 -17.43
N PRO A 353 -20.00 -5.02 -16.17
CA PRO A 353 -19.05 -4.70 -15.11
C PRO A 353 -17.98 -5.78 -14.87
N LYS A 354 -18.33 -7.05 -15.10
CA LYS A 354 -17.41 -8.18 -14.97
C LYS A 354 -16.35 -8.21 -16.08
N VAL A 355 -16.70 -7.79 -17.29
CA VAL A 355 -15.75 -7.62 -18.40
C VAL A 355 -14.83 -6.46 -18.10
N LEU A 356 -15.38 -5.31 -17.69
CA LEU A 356 -14.60 -4.13 -17.30
C LEU A 356 -13.66 -4.44 -16.14
N GLN A 357 -14.08 -5.22 -15.13
CA GLN A 357 -13.22 -5.67 -14.04
C GLN A 357 -11.97 -6.38 -14.57
N LYS A 358 -12.14 -7.29 -15.55
CA LYS A 358 -11.04 -8.03 -16.18
C LYS A 358 -10.11 -7.09 -16.98
N LEU A 359 -10.68 -6.22 -17.80
CA LEU A 359 -9.93 -5.25 -18.62
C LEU A 359 -9.12 -4.30 -17.76
N LEU A 360 -9.68 -3.82 -16.66
CA LEU A 360 -8.98 -2.95 -15.72
C LEU A 360 -8.00 -3.69 -14.79
N GLY A 361 -8.12 -5.01 -14.65
CA GLY A 361 -7.33 -5.79 -13.71
C GLY A 361 -7.61 -5.42 -12.25
N HIS A 362 -8.88 -5.30 -11.89
CA HIS A 362 -9.30 -5.11 -10.50
C HIS A 362 -9.42 -6.45 -9.78
N ALA A 363 -8.81 -6.57 -8.60
CA ALA A 363 -8.85 -7.80 -7.81
C ALA A 363 -10.27 -8.14 -7.30
N SER A 364 -11.12 -7.11 -7.12
CA SER A 364 -12.50 -7.25 -6.66
C SER A 364 -13.47 -6.50 -7.57
N ILE A 365 -14.60 -7.12 -7.85
CA ILE A 365 -15.72 -6.47 -8.56
C ILE A 365 -16.23 -5.26 -7.78
N LYS A 366 -16.17 -5.29 -6.45
CA LYS A 366 -16.55 -4.18 -5.59
C LYS A 366 -15.77 -2.91 -5.96
N THR A 367 -14.45 -3.02 -6.26
CA THR A 367 -13.65 -1.87 -6.70
C THR A 367 -14.20 -1.25 -7.99
N THR A 368 -14.68 -2.07 -8.93
CA THR A 368 -15.29 -1.59 -10.17
C THR A 368 -16.63 -0.94 -9.88
N MET A 369 -17.48 -1.59 -9.08
CA MET A 369 -18.80 -1.10 -8.74
C MET A 369 -18.75 0.19 -7.91
N ASP A 370 -17.96 0.23 -6.82
CA ASP A 370 -17.82 1.41 -5.95
C ASP A 370 -17.28 2.64 -6.69
N THR A 371 -16.56 2.42 -7.80
CA THR A 371 -15.96 3.51 -8.58
C THR A 371 -16.93 4.04 -9.65
N TYR A 372 -17.80 3.18 -10.21
CA TYR A 372 -18.56 3.50 -11.43
C TYR A 372 -20.09 3.36 -11.28
N VAL A 373 -20.59 3.05 -10.10
CA VAL A 373 -22.05 2.92 -9.84
C VAL A 373 -22.73 4.27 -9.56
N HIS A 374 -22.19 5.38 -10.01
CA HIS A 374 -23.06 6.53 -10.23
C HIS A 374 -23.74 6.35 -11.59
N VAL A 375 -24.73 5.44 -11.62
CA VAL A 375 -25.61 5.26 -12.78
C VAL A 375 -26.35 6.60 -12.96
N THR A 376 -26.06 7.31 -14.03
CA THR A 376 -26.84 8.49 -14.39
C THR A 376 -28.25 8.04 -14.75
N ASP A 377 -29.26 8.88 -14.51
CA ASP A 377 -30.66 8.58 -14.87
C ASP A 377 -30.77 8.22 -16.36
N ASP A 378 -30.00 8.86 -17.23
CA ASP A 378 -29.86 8.52 -18.65
C ASP A 378 -29.35 7.10 -18.92
N ALA A 379 -28.51 6.56 -18.06
CA ALA A 379 -28.01 5.18 -18.23
C ALA A 379 -29.05 4.15 -17.80
N LEU A 380 -29.90 4.47 -16.81
CA LEU A 380 -31.05 3.64 -16.44
C LEU A 380 -32.07 3.56 -17.58
N GLU A 381 -32.44 4.71 -18.15
CA GLU A 381 -33.37 4.74 -19.28
C GLU A 381 -32.84 3.95 -20.48
N ARG A 382 -31.56 4.14 -20.83
CA ARG A 382 -30.96 3.38 -21.94
C ARG A 382 -30.92 1.89 -21.68
N ALA A 383 -30.60 1.46 -20.46
CA ALA A 383 -30.59 0.04 -20.10
C ALA A 383 -31.97 -0.59 -20.19
N VAL A 384 -33.04 0.13 -19.79
CA VAL A 384 -34.42 -0.34 -19.91
C VAL A 384 -34.83 -0.45 -21.37
N ARG A 385 -34.55 0.55 -22.22
CA ARG A 385 -34.84 0.51 -23.66
C ARG A 385 -34.11 -0.66 -24.34
N GLN A 386 -32.81 -0.83 -24.06
CA GLN A 386 -32.05 -1.95 -24.64
C GLN A 386 -32.57 -3.33 -24.17
N PHE A 387 -33.06 -3.44 -22.92
CA PHE A 387 -33.73 -4.64 -22.43
C PHE A 387 -35.04 -4.88 -23.15
N GLU A 388 -35.85 -3.86 -23.42
CA GLU A 388 -37.08 -3.95 -24.18
C GLU A 388 -36.84 -4.35 -25.65
N GLU A 389 -35.80 -3.76 -26.30
CA GLU A 389 -35.43 -4.15 -27.65
C GLU A 389 -34.97 -5.60 -27.74
N ASN A 390 -34.22 -6.10 -26.77
CA ASN A 390 -33.75 -7.47 -26.70
C ASN A 390 -34.89 -8.46 -26.35
N LYS A 391 -36.01 -7.98 -25.80
CA LYS A 391 -37.23 -8.80 -25.53
C LYS A 391 -38.12 -9.02 -26.75
N ARG A 392 -37.95 -8.25 -27.82
CA ARG A 392 -38.65 -8.45 -29.07
C ARG A 392 -38.08 -9.71 -29.76
N ILE A 393 -38.45 -10.89 -29.22
CA ILE A 393 -38.37 -12.15 -29.93
C ILE A 393 -39.44 -12.08 -31.00
N PRO A 394 -39.16 -12.47 -32.26
CA PRO A 394 -40.11 -12.42 -33.37
C PRO A 394 -41.33 -13.33 -33.12
#